data_03623d7bcb4732bb84cc3fd0ce72e201
#
_entry.id   03623d7bcb4732bb84cc3fd0ce72e201
#
_cell.length_a   1.000
_cell.length_b   1.000
_cell.length_c   1.000
_cell.angle_alpha   90.00
_cell.angle_beta   90.00
_cell.angle_gamma   90.00
#
_symmetry.space_group_name_H-M   'P 1'
#
loop_
_entity.id
_entity.type
_entity.pdbx_description
1 polymer ?
#
loop_
_entity_poly.entity_id
_entity_poly.type
_entity_poly.pdbx_seq_one_letter_code
_entity_poly.pdbx_strand_id
1 'polypeptide(L)'
;MPIRIGFGPLILFVFSCIGIYLACGRHATTRMFAKKFYLFIVLYAVWSLGLILFRGEPFHDNRQIGYTLLITIFAFAGSGMVLIRDPLRAYVLGARVGTLLAVIIAVCLSIVDGGRIGIGGNQAVFAFVAGVAAISAAIPLRNTSRYLPNGPHWLVLGFAAVLTSETRAVIVVLPIFVAVEILIFLKRFSIRQQGAAYAILFAATAALVVVGPVGSIISKRFSGMVEYYDTGRAADWEDKISADIREVMWTSASRVIAAHPFTGVGSYSKMDFVEAEAGDKATMLNGFRHVHNTILDELLNDGIVGLIFMAGAFISIFVYLWRTADSWAMRRALIYFAVICGSYGMLHNPLLHEVTIASTMFFLAALNAAASRRMMAARRAGLISYIFGKKSAA
;
A
#
# COMPACT_ATOMS: atom_id res chain seq x y z
N MET A 1 13.67 -1.55 -20.78
CA MET A 1 12.80 -0.39 -20.55
C MET A 1 13.52 0.56 -19.60
N PRO A 2 13.65 1.84 -19.89
CA PRO A 2 14.26 2.76 -18.93
C PRO A 2 13.36 2.78 -17.68
N ILE A 3 13.95 2.57 -16.53
CA ILE A 3 13.29 2.74 -15.24
C ILE A 3 12.83 4.21 -15.20
N ARG A 4 11.53 4.44 -15.28
CA ARG A 4 10.96 5.78 -15.08
C ARG A 4 11.06 6.10 -13.59
N ILE A 5 12.27 6.51 -13.17
CA ILE A 5 12.51 6.94 -11.79
C ILE A 5 11.79 8.28 -11.63
N GLY A 6 10.58 8.25 -11.09
CA GLY A 6 9.90 9.45 -10.66
C GLY A 6 10.66 10.12 -9.52
N PHE A 7 10.40 11.40 -9.26
CA PHE A 7 11.10 12.19 -8.23
C PHE A 7 10.98 11.56 -6.82
N GLY A 8 9.85 10.93 -6.50
CA GLY A 8 9.62 10.24 -5.23
C GLY A 8 10.57 9.05 -5.00
N PRO A 9 10.64 8.07 -5.92
CA PRO A 9 11.60 6.97 -5.83
C PRO A 9 13.06 7.43 -5.75
N LEU A 10 13.43 8.51 -6.45
CA LEU A 10 14.79 9.06 -6.38
C LEU A 10 15.13 9.58 -4.96
N ILE A 11 14.23 10.37 -4.36
CA ILE A 11 14.39 10.84 -2.97
C ILE A 11 14.52 9.65 -2.02
N LEU A 12 13.66 8.67 -2.15
CA LEU A 12 13.67 7.47 -1.32
C LEU A 12 15.00 6.70 -1.48
N PHE A 13 15.51 6.59 -2.71
CA PHE A 13 16.81 5.98 -3.00
C PHE A 13 17.96 6.70 -2.32
N VAL A 14 18.01 8.05 -2.37
CA VAL A 14 19.03 8.84 -1.69
C VAL A 14 19.01 8.58 -0.18
N PHE A 15 17.82 8.63 0.45
CA PHE A 15 17.71 8.32 1.88
C PHE A 15 18.07 6.87 2.20
N SER A 16 17.84 5.94 1.28
CA SER A 16 18.24 4.54 1.43
C SER A 16 19.76 4.38 1.42
N CYS A 17 20.45 5.03 0.49
CA CYS A 17 21.92 5.02 0.45
C CYS A 17 22.51 5.59 1.74
N ILE A 18 21.99 6.71 2.22
CA ILE A 18 22.37 7.28 3.52
C ILE A 18 22.06 6.30 4.65
N GLY A 19 20.90 5.66 4.63
CA GLY A 19 20.47 4.67 5.63
C GLY A 19 21.39 3.46 5.69
N ILE A 20 21.79 2.92 4.55
CA ILE A 20 22.75 1.80 4.43
C ILE A 20 24.11 2.25 4.99
N TYR A 21 24.61 3.41 4.60
CA TYR A 21 25.86 3.97 5.12
C TYR A 21 25.83 4.07 6.66
N LEU A 22 24.76 4.62 7.23
CA LEU A 22 24.59 4.74 8.66
C LEU A 22 24.45 3.38 9.37
N ALA A 23 23.81 2.39 8.72
CA ALA A 23 23.65 1.06 9.26
C ALA A 23 24.97 0.27 9.26
N CYS A 24 25.78 0.40 8.22
CA CYS A 24 27.09 -0.23 8.11
C CYS A 24 28.17 0.49 8.93
N GLY A 25 27.99 1.80 9.19
CA GLY A 25 28.94 2.60 9.96
C GLY A 25 28.93 2.32 11.47
N ARG A 26 30.01 2.71 12.16
CA ARG A 26 30.16 2.57 13.63
C ARG A 26 29.20 3.48 14.44
N HIS A 27 28.34 4.26 13.79
CA HIS A 27 27.40 5.16 14.46
C HIS A 27 26.25 4.36 15.10
N ALA A 28 26.56 3.77 16.26
CA ALA A 28 25.66 2.92 17.04
C ALA A 28 24.30 3.56 17.42
N THR A 29 24.15 4.87 17.25
CA THR A 29 22.93 5.62 17.60
C THR A 29 21.79 5.45 16.62
N THR A 30 22.08 5.09 15.36
CA THR A 30 21.09 4.84 14.31
C THR A 30 20.81 3.35 14.11
N ARG A 31 21.52 2.48 14.88
CA ARG A 31 21.40 1.03 14.75
C ARG A 31 19.99 0.56 15.06
N MET A 32 19.22 0.40 14.00
CA MET A 32 18.22 -0.62 13.82
C MET A 32 17.26 -0.84 14.98
N PHE A 33 16.42 0.15 15.29
CA PHE A 33 15.31 -0.11 16.20
C PHE A 33 14.35 -1.19 15.63
N ALA A 34 14.18 -1.25 14.31
CA ALA A 34 13.39 -2.26 13.62
C ALA A 34 14.25 -3.45 13.12
N LYS A 35 15.13 -4.03 13.97
CA LYS A 35 16.08 -5.08 13.58
C LYS A 35 15.46 -6.26 12.84
N LYS A 36 14.30 -6.74 13.32
CA LYS A 36 13.61 -7.88 12.71
C LYS A 36 13.14 -7.58 11.29
N PHE A 37 12.67 -6.36 11.03
CA PHE A 37 12.29 -5.93 9.69
C PHE A 37 13.46 -6.02 8.71
N TYR A 38 14.61 -5.44 9.08
CA TYR A 38 15.80 -5.49 8.22
C TYR A 38 16.30 -6.92 8.02
N LEU A 39 16.27 -7.75 9.08
CA LEU A 39 16.66 -9.15 8.98
C LEU A 39 15.79 -9.89 7.96
N PHE A 40 14.47 -9.78 8.09
CA PHE A 40 13.55 -10.46 7.19
C PHE A 40 13.64 -9.95 5.74
N ILE A 41 13.85 -8.66 5.53
CA ILE A 41 14.06 -8.09 4.18
C ILE A 41 15.34 -8.63 3.55
N VAL A 42 16.42 -8.73 4.30
CA VAL A 42 17.68 -9.29 3.79
C VAL A 42 17.53 -10.80 3.50
N LEU A 43 16.87 -11.54 4.39
CA LEU A 43 16.59 -12.98 4.17
C LEU A 43 15.70 -13.16 2.92
N TYR A 44 14.68 -12.32 2.75
CA TYR A 44 13.84 -12.32 1.55
C TYR A 44 14.67 -12.09 0.28
N ALA A 45 15.52 -11.05 0.29
CA ALA A 45 16.35 -10.74 -0.87
C ALA A 45 17.34 -11.86 -1.20
N VAL A 46 18.02 -12.41 -0.17
CA VAL A 46 18.96 -13.54 -0.36
C VAL A 46 18.24 -14.77 -0.89
N TRP A 47 17.04 -15.07 -0.38
CA TRP A 47 16.24 -16.21 -0.83
C TRP A 47 15.77 -16.01 -2.28
N SER A 48 15.10 -14.91 -2.59
CA SER A 48 14.55 -14.63 -3.91
C SER A 48 15.64 -14.57 -4.98
N LEU A 49 16.72 -13.79 -4.74
CA LEU A 49 17.84 -13.71 -5.69
C LEU A 49 18.61 -15.03 -5.78
N GLY A 50 18.74 -15.76 -4.68
CA GLY A 50 19.35 -17.10 -4.63
C GLY A 50 18.58 -18.11 -5.48
N LEU A 51 17.25 -18.09 -5.42
CA LEU A 51 16.41 -18.96 -6.27
C LEU A 51 16.50 -18.61 -7.75
N ILE A 52 16.54 -17.32 -8.10
CA ILE A 52 16.72 -16.87 -9.49
C ILE A 52 18.04 -17.41 -10.04
N LEU A 53 19.13 -17.31 -9.26
CA LEU A 53 20.42 -17.87 -9.64
C LEU A 53 20.40 -19.39 -9.75
N PHE A 54 19.81 -20.07 -8.76
CA PHE A 54 19.72 -21.53 -8.72
C PHE A 54 18.94 -22.11 -9.90
N ARG A 55 17.87 -21.43 -10.31
CA ARG A 55 17.05 -21.82 -11.48
C ARG A 55 17.66 -21.43 -12.81
N GLY A 56 18.72 -20.63 -12.83
CA GLY A 56 19.30 -20.11 -14.08
C GLY A 56 18.37 -19.16 -14.82
N GLU A 57 17.47 -18.47 -14.10
CA GLU A 57 16.57 -17.50 -14.70
C GLU A 57 17.37 -16.34 -15.32
N PRO A 58 16.94 -15.80 -16.48
CA PRO A 58 17.67 -14.72 -17.13
C PRO A 58 17.65 -13.47 -16.25
N PHE A 59 18.81 -12.82 -16.12
CA PHE A 59 18.90 -11.51 -15.43
C PHE A 59 18.29 -10.39 -16.27
N HIS A 60 18.41 -10.49 -17.58
CA HIS A 60 17.79 -9.57 -18.51
C HIS A 60 16.29 -9.88 -18.57
N ASP A 61 15.45 -8.87 -18.48
CA ASP A 61 13.99 -8.95 -18.49
C ASP A 61 13.32 -9.58 -17.25
N ASN A 62 14.06 -10.05 -16.27
CA ASN A 62 13.48 -10.50 -15.00
C ASN A 62 13.20 -9.31 -14.07
N ARG A 63 11.94 -8.84 -14.09
CA ARG A 63 11.51 -7.68 -13.28
C ARG A 63 11.57 -7.94 -11.77
N GLN A 64 11.50 -9.21 -11.35
CA GLN A 64 11.54 -9.55 -9.92
C GLN A 64 12.86 -9.12 -9.28
N ILE A 65 13.97 -9.23 -10.01
CA ILE A 65 15.28 -8.74 -9.55
C ILE A 65 15.17 -7.25 -9.18
N GLY A 66 14.62 -6.45 -10.09
CA GLY A 66 14.43 -5.02 -9.86
C GLY A 66 13.53 -4.71 -8.66
N TYR A 67 12.41 -5.41 -8.52
CA TYR A 67 11.46 -5.22 -7.41
C TYR A 67 12.06 -5.67 -6.08
N THR A 68 12.72 -6.83 -6.03
CA THR A 68 13.41 -7.33 -4.83
C THR A 68 14.49 -6.36 -4.37
N LEU A 69 15.29 -5.83 -5.30
CA LEU A 69 16.31 -4.83 -5.00
C LEU A 69 15.69 -3.53 -4.51
N LEU A 70 14.63 -3.02 -5.15
CA LEU A 70 13.94 -1.80 -4.73
C LEU A 70 13.35 -1.94 -3.32
N ILE A 71 12.66 -3.04 -3.03
CA ILE A 71 12.11 -3.33 -1.70
C ILE A 71 13.24 -3.35 -0.67
N THR A 72 14.34 -4.04 -0.97
CA THR A 72 15.48 -4.19 -0.07
C THR A 72 16.17 -2.85 0.18
N ILE A 73 16.48 -2.10 -0.86
CA ILE A 73 17.15 -0.81 -0.74
C ILE A 73 16.25 0.18 0.01
N PHE A 74 14.97 0.30 -0.39
CA PHE A 74 14.05 1.26 0.21
C PHE A 74 13.69 0.96 1.66
N ALA A 75 13.85 -0.28 2.13
CA ALA A 75 13.72 -0.62 3.54
C ALA A 75 14.65 0.22 4.44
N PHE A 76 15.84 0.58 3.95
CA PHE A 76 16.81 1.37 4.70
C PHE A 76 16.53 2.89 4.71
N ALA A 77 15.58 3.37 3.89
CA ALA A 77 15.26 4.80 3.81
C ALA A 77 14.88 5.40 5.17
N GLY A 78 14.16 4.63 6.01
CA GLY A 78 13.80 5.08 7.36
C GLY A 78 15.00 5.41 8.24
N SER A 79 16.11 4.68 8.10
CA SER A 79 17.37 4.97 8.80
C SER A 79 18.02 6.26 8.31
N GLY A 80 17.95 6.54 7.00
CA GLY A 80 18.48 7.79 6.43
C GLY A 80 17.61 9.00 6.77
N MET A 81 16.29 8.84 6.73
CA MET A 81 15.33 9.90 7.05
C MET A 81 15.39 10.36 8.52
N VAL A 82 16.06 9.61 9.41
CA VAL A 82 16.35 10.04 10.79
C VAL A 82 17.13 11.35 10.83
N LEU A 83 17.89 11.69 9.79
CA LEU A 83 18.61 12.97 9.70
C LEU A 83 17.66 14.17 9.53
N ILE A 84 16.45 13.97 9.03
CA ILE A 84 15.44 15.03 8.94
C ILE A 84 15.01 15.42 10.35
N ARG A 85 14.95 16.73 10.64
CA ARG A 85 14.58 17.25 11.98
C ARG A 85 13.20 16.76 12.43
N ASP A 86 12.21 16.73 11.52
CA ASP A 86 10.86 16.22 11.76
C ASP A 86 10.37 15.43 10.54
N PRO A 87 10.78 14.14 10.41
CA PRO A 87 10.47 13.35 9.22
C PRO A 87 8.98 13.10 9.06
N LEU A 88 8.23 12.94 10.15
CA LEU A 88 6.80 12.74 10.08
C LEU A 88 6.08 13.97 9.56
N ARG A 89 6.44 15.16 10.06
CA ARG A 89 5.85 16.42 9.61
C ARG A 89 6.14 16.68 8.12
N ALA A 90 7.39 16.50 7.72
CA ALA A 90 7.79 16.67 6.32
C ALA A 90 7.00 15.74 5.40
N TYR A 91 6.89 14.46 5.79
CA TYR A 91 6.13 13.47 5.04
C TYR A 91 4.64 13.80 4.95
N VAL A 92 3.98 14.10 6.07
CA VAL A 92 2.55 14.39 6.12
C VAL A 92 2.21 15.67 5.34
N LEU A 93 3.01 16.73 5.45
CA LEU A 93 2.80 17.94 4.66
C LEU A 93 2.97 17.67 3.16
N GLY A 94 3.98 16.89 2.77
CA GLY A 94 4.15 16.44 1.40
C GLY A 94 2.95 15.61 0.91
N ALA A 95 2.43 14.72 1.75
CA ALA A 95 1.25 13.92 1.42
C ALA A 95 0.00 14.79 1.24
N ARG A 96 -0.18 15.86 2.03
CA ARG A 96 -1.28 16.82 1.88
C ARG A 96 -1.22 17.55 0.54
N VAL A 97 -0.04 18.06 0.19
CA VAL A 97 0.18 18.68 -1.13
C VAL A 97 -0.05 17.65 -2.25
N GLY A 98 0.49 16.45 -2.11
CA GLY A 98 0.28 15.36 -3.08
C GLY A 98 -1.19 14.98 -3.26
N THR A 99 -1.96 14.92 -2.17
CA THR A 99 -3.41 14.64 -2.23
C THR A 99 -4.16 15.76 -2.97
N LEU A 100 -3.85 17.03 -2.70
CA LEU A 100 -4.44 18.16 -3.42
C LEU A 100 -4.13 18.09 -4.92
N LEU A 101 -2.88 17.87 -5.28
CA LEU A 101 -2.48 17.75 -6.68
C LEU A 101 -3.15 16.55 -7.35
N ALA A 102 -3.23 15.41 -6.67
CA ALA A 102 -3.91 14.22 -7.19
C ALA A 102 -5.38 14.51 -7.50
N VAL A 103 -6.11 15.20 -6.62
CA VAL A 103 -7.51 15.58 -6.86
C VAL A 103 -7.62 16.54 -8.03
N ILE A 104 -6.82 17.61 -8.05
CA ILE A 104 -6.88 18.63 -9.12
C ILE A 104 -6.63 17.98 -10.47
N ILE A 105 -5.53 17.21 -10.59
CA ILE A 105 -5.18 16.56 -11.85
C ILE A 105 -6.24 15.52 -12.26
N ALA A 106 -6.73 14.72 -11.30
CA ALA A 106 -7.72 13.69 -11.58
C ALA A 106 -9.05 14.31 -12.05
N VAL A 107 -9.50 15.39 -11.43
CA VAL A 107 -10.72 16.10 -11.84
C VAL A 107 -10.54 16.76 -13.22
N CYS A 108 -9.42 17.46 -13.44
CA CYS A 108 -9.13 18.07 -14.75
C CYS A 108 -9.10 17.02 -15.87
N LEU A 109 -8.40 15.90 -15.67
CA LEU A 109 -8.34 14.83 -16.65
C LEU A 109 -9.70 14.16 -16.87
N SER A 110 -10.48 13.96 -15.79
CA SER A 110 -11.83 13.39 -15.90
C SER A 110 -12.77 14.27 -16.75
N ILE A 111 -12.61 15.59 -16.68
CA ILE A 111 -13.39 16.53 -17.51
C ILE A 111 -12.95 16.49 -18.98
N VAL A 112 -11.63 16.33 -19.22
CA VAL A 112 -11.07 16.38 -20.58
C VAL A 112 -11.23 15.03 -21.30
N ASP A 113 -10.87 13.93 -20.60
CA ASP A 113 -10.77 12.62 -21.23
C ASP A 113 -12.06 11.79 -21.10
N GLY A 114 -12.95 12.14 -20.14
CA GLY A 114 -14.23 11.46 -19.92
C GLY A 114 -14.15 9.99 -19.52
N GLY A 115 -12.94 9.48 -19.28
CA GLY A 115 -12.65 8.06 -19.01
C GLY A 115 -12.09 7.81 -17.60
N ARG A 116 -11.71 6.56 -17.35
CA ARG A 116 -11.02 6.15 -16.12
C ARG A 116 -9.64 6.79 -16.05
N ILE A 117 -9.37 7.47 -14.94
CA ILE A 117 -8.11 8.19 -14.77
C ILE A 117 -7.03 7.28 -14.19
N GLY A 118 -5.90 7.22 -14.91
CA GLY A 118 -4.68 6.55 -14.48
C GLY A 118 -3.49 7.45 -14.73
N ILE A 119 -3.10 8.25 -13.78
CA ILE A 119 -1.90 9.09 -13.89
C ILE A 119 -0.68 8.18 -13.98
N GLY A 120 0.06 8.26 -15.10
CA GLY A 120 1.15 7.34 -15.39
C GLY A 120 0.73 6.05 -16.11
N GLY A 121 -0.53 5.96 -16.58
CA GLY A 121 -1.02 4.90 -17.45
C GLY A 121 -1.70 3.70 -16.77
N ASN A 122 -1.67 3.62 -15.43
CA ASN A 122 -2.33 2.54 -14.69
C ASN A 122 -3.26 3.07 -13.60
N GLN A 123 -4.57 2.87 -13.79
CA GLN A 123 -5.62 3.35 -12.89
C GLN A 123 -5.49 2.75 -11.48
N ALA A 124 -5.16 1.46 -11.37
CA ALA A 124 -5.04 0.78 -10.09
C ALA A 124 -3.83 1.30 -9.29
N VAL A 125 -2.69 1.54 -9.96
CA VAL A 125 -1.50 2.15 -9.35
C VAL A 125 -1.81 3.55 -8.84
N PHE A 126 -2.48 4.37 -9.65
CA PHE A 126 -2.91 5.71 -9.24
C PHE A 126 -3.81 5.67 -8.01
N ALA A 127 -4.84 4.82 -8.00
CA ALA A 127 -5.77 4.66 -6.88
C ALA A 127 -5.06 4.28 -5.58
N PHE A 128 -4.13 3.32 -5.64
CA PHE A 128 -3.36 2.89 -4.48
C PHE A 128 -2.51 4.04 -3.91
N VAL A 129 -1.76 4.71 -4.76
CA VAL A 129 -0.87 5.82 -4.36
C VAL A 129 -1.67 7.00 -3.80
N ALA A 130 -2.79 7.36 -4.43
CA ALA A 130 -3.69 8.42 -3.96
C ALA A 130 -4.32 8.04 -2.60
N GLY A 131 -4.72 6.77 -2.42
CA GLY A 131 -5.23 6.25 -1.16
C GLY A 131 -4.20 6.29 -0.03
N VAL A 132 -2.95 5.84 -0.27
CA VAL A 132 -1.86 5.92 0.71
C VAL A 132 -1.52 7.39 1.03
N ALA A 133 -1.51 8.28 0.02
CA ALA A 133 -1.29 9.70 0.24
C ALA A 133 -2.40 10.32 1.11
N ALA A 134 -3.67 9.98 0.87
CA ALA A 134 -4.80 10.45 1.67
C ALA A 134 -4.73 9.99 3.14
N ILE A 135 -4.42 8.70 3.37
CA ILE A 135 -4.21 8.16 4.73
C ILE A 135 -3.07 8.91 5.43
N SER A 136 -1.97 9.14 4.72
CA SER A 136 -0.82 9.86 5.25
C SER A 136 -1.15 11.33 5.56
N ALA A 137 -1.88 12.00 4.66
CA ALA A 137 -2.32 13.38 4.83
C ALA A 137 -3.26 13.58 6.02
N ALA A 138 -4.06 12.57 6.36
CA ALA A 138 -4.99 12.57 7.48
C ALA A 138 -4.30 12.42 8.85
N ILE A 139 -3.03 12.01 8.91
CA ILE A 139 -2.28 11.93 10.17
C ILE A 139 -2.20 13.33 10.81
N PRO A 140 -2.70 13.50 12.06
CA PRO A 140 -2.69 14.79 12.71
C PRO A 140 -1.27 15.17 13.15
N LEU A 141 -0.89 16.41 12.90
CA LEU A 141 0.36 17.01 13.31
C LEU A 141 0.14 17.92 14.51
N ARG A 142 1.06 17.94 15.48
CA ARG A 142 1.04 18.91 16.60
C ARG A 142 1.17 20.34 16.08
N ASN A 143 2.14 20.57 15.20
CA ASN A 143 2.40 21.86 14.55
C ASN A 143 2.03 21.75 13.07
N THR A 144 0.75 21.95 12.77
CA THR A 144 0.27 21.96 11.38
C THR A 144 0.43 23.34 10.75
N SER A 145 0.39 23.40 9.42
CA SER A 145 0.29 24.66 8.68
C SER A 145 -1.16 25.16 8.70
N ARG A 146 -1.36 26.47 8.79
CA ARG A 146 -2.71 27.07 8.66
C ARG A 146 -3.33 26.81 7.28
N TYR A 147 -2.51 26.63 6.24
CA TYR A 147 -2.95 26.34 4.87
C TYR A 147 -3.23 24.86 4.62
N LEU A 148 -2.64 23.99 5.44
CA LEU A 148 -2.78 22.54 5.37
C LEU A 148 -3.21 22.01 6.74
N PRO A 149 -4.44 22.29 7.20
CA PRO A 149 -4.90 21.99 8.55
C PRO A 149 -5.05 20.48 8.78
N ASN A 150 -5.14 20.08 10.06
CA ASN A 150 -5.53 18.73 10.43
C ASN A 150 -7.03 18.52 10.20
N GLY A 151 -7.44 17.35 9.71
CA GLY A 151 -8.86 17.02 9.59
C GLY A 151 -9.12 15.81 8.69
N PRO A 152 -10.37 15.29 8.74
CA PRO A 152 -10.78 14.16 7.92
C PRO A 152 -10.94 14.51 6.42
N HIS A 153 -10.97 15.78 6.08
CA HIS A 153 -11.13 16.26 4.69
C HIS A 153 -10.04 15.71 3.75
N TRP A 154 -8.87 15.36 4.26
CA TRP A 154 -7.82 14.75 3.45
C TRP A 154 -8.21 13.37 2.91
N LEU A 155 -8.92 12.56 3.70
CA LEU A 155 -9.47 11.29 3.23
C LEU A 155 -10.60 11.50 2.22
N VAL A 156 -11.44 12.52 2.44
CA VAL A 156 -12.51 12.88 1.49
C VAL A 156 -11.93 13.30 0.14
N LEU A 157 -10.91 14.17 0.15
CA LEU A 157 -10.20 14.59 -1.06
C LEU A 157 -9.55 13.39 -1.77
N GLY A 158 -8.83 12.55 -1.01
CA GLY A 158 -8.23 11.34 -1.59
C GLY A 158 -9.27 10.38 -2.16
N PHE A 159 -10.42 10.24 -1.52
CA PHE A 159 -11.51 9.43 -2.04
C PHE A 159 -12.06 10.01 -3.36
N ALA A 160 -12.21 11.33 -3.48
CA ALA A 160 -12.60 11.97 -4.72
C ALA A 160 -11.62 11.68 -5.87
N ALA A 161 -10.30 11.72 -5.60
CA ALA A 161 -9.30 11.32 -6.60
C ALA A 161 -9.38 9.84 -6.97
N VAL A 162 -9.59 8.94 -5.99
CA VAL A 162 -9.69 7.50 -6.22
C VAL A 162 -10.95 7.14 -7.02
N LEU A 163 -12.06 7.84 -6.82
CA LEU A 163 -13.30 7.61 -7.57
C LEU A 163 -13.08 7.74 -9.08
N THR A 164 -12.28 8.71 -9.52
CA THR A 164 -12.00 8.89 -10.96
C THR A 164 -11.23 7.73 -11.58
N SER A 165 -10.53 6.93 -10.78
CA SER A 165 -9.80 5.74 -11.25
C SER A 165 -10.70 4.52 -11.44
N GLU A 166 -11.87 4.53 -10.81
CA GLU A 166 -12.82 3.42 -10.77
C GLU A 166 -12.20 2.08 -10.29
N THR A 167 -11.18 2.12 -9.43
CA THR A 167 -10.48 0.94 -8.93
C THR A 167 -11.18 0.37 -7.70
N ARG A 168 -11.91 -0.73 -7.85
CA ARG A 168 -12.76 -1.35 -6.82
C ARG A 168 -12.02 -1.64 -5.51
N ALA A 169 -10.78 -2.14 -5.58
CA ALA A 169 -9.97 -2.50 -4.42
C ALA A 169 -9.78 -1.35 -3.42
N VAL A 170 -9.74 -0.09 -3.89
CA VAL A 170 -9.52 1.10 -3.06
C VAL A 170 -10.84 1.85 -2.80
N ILE A 171 -11.74 1.88 -3.78
CA ILE A 171 -13.06 2.55 -3.67
C ILE A 171 -13.88 1.96 -2.50
N VAL A 172 -13.80 0.66 -2.26
CA VAL A 172 -14.58 0.00 -1.19
C VAL A 172 -14.08 0.36 0.20
N VAL A 173 -12.78 0.44 0.40
CA VAL A 173 -12.21 0.61 1.76
C VAL A 173 -12.08 2.07 2.18
N LEU A 174 -11.84 2.98 1.24
CA LEU A 174 -11.59 4.38 1.58
C LEU A 174 -12.79 5.11 2.20
N PRO A 175 -14.06 4.90 1.75
CA PRO A 175 -15.24 5.45 2.41
C PRO A 175 -15.40 5.02 3.86
N ILE A 176 -14.98 3.79 4.18
CA ILE A 176 -15.01 3.28 5.57
C ILE A 176 -14.07 4.12 6.43
N PHE A 177 -12.87 4.43 5.93
CA PHE A 177 -11.93 5.29 6.66
C PHE A 177 -12.45 6.71 6.82
N VAL A 178 -13.05 7.26 5.75
CA VAL A 178 -13.72 8.57 5.79
C VAL A 178 -14.80 8.58 6.87
N ALA A 179 -15.67 7.59 6.89
CA ALA A 179 -16.75 7.48 7.88
C ALA A 179 -16.20 7.41 9.31
N VAL A 180 -15.20 6.56 9.55
CA VAL A 180 -14.57 6.42 10.88
C VAL A 180 -13.97 7.74 11.34
N GLU A 181 -13.22 8.46 10.50
CA GLU A 181 -12.60 9.72 10.88
C GLU A 181 -13.63 10.85 11.07
N ILE A 182 -14.69 10.88 10.27
CA ILE A 182 -15.81 11.81 10.47
C ILE A 182 -16.50 11.53 11.81
N LEU A 183 -16.80 10.26 12.14
CA LEU A 183 -17.40 9.88 13.42
C LEU A 183 -16.52 10.31 14.62
N ILE A 184 -15.20 10.12 14.51
CA ILE A 184 -14.27 10.55 15.56
C ILE A 184 -14.21 12.09 15.65
N PHE A 185 -14.23 12.78 14.51
CA PHE A 185 -14.23 14.24 14.46
C PHE A 185 -15.49 14.81 15.08
N LEU A 186 -16.66 14.23 14.79
CA LEU A 186 -17.95 14.67 15.28
C LEU A 186 -18.11 14.49 16.80
N LYS A 187 -17.41 13.54 17.43
CA LYS A 187 -17.41 13.39 18.90
C LYS A 187 -16.93 14.64 19.67
N ARG A 188 -16.35 15.61 18.98
CA ARG A 188 -15.92 16.90 19.56
C ARG A 188 -17.05 17.91 19.70
N PHE A 189 -18.21 17.66 19.11
CA PHE A 189 -19.36 18.53 19.07
C PHE A 189 -20.45 18.08 20.05
N SER A 190 -21.37 18.96 20.40
CA SER A 190 -22.54 18.61 21.20
C SER A 190 -23.45 17.62 20.46
N ILE A 191 -24.27 16.85 21.19
CA ILE A 191 -25.19 15.86 20.61
C ILE A 191 -26.10 16.47 19.53
N ARG A 192 -26.59 17.71 19.73
CA ARG A 192 -27.43 18.41 18.75
C ARG A 192 -26.64 18.72 17.46
N GLN A 193 -25.41 19.19 17.61
CA GLN A 193 -24.52 19.46 16.47
C GLN A 193 -24.12 18.18 15.74
N GLN A 194 -23.88 17.09 16.48
CA GLN A 194 -23.63 15.77 15.88
C GLN A 194 -24.83 15.32 15.04
N GLY A 195 -26.05 15.41 15.58
CA GLY A 195 -27.27 15.05 14.84
C GLY A 195 -27.43 15.86 13.55
N ALA A 196 -27.24 17.18 13.61
CA ALA A 196 -27.28 18.05 12.44
C ALA A 196 -26.18 17.68 11.41
N ALA A 197 -24.95 17.43 11.88
CA ALA A 197 -23.84 17.04 11.00
C ALA A 197 -24.08 15.68 10.33
N TYR A 198 -24.65 14.69 11.06
CA TYR A 198 -25.03 13.40 10.47
C TYR A 198 -26.15 13.55 9.45
N ALA A 199 -27.15 14.37 9.70
CA ALA A 199 -28.23 14.65 8.76
C ALA A 199 -27.69 15.31 7.47
N ILE A 200 -26.81 16.30 7.60
CA ILE A 200 -26.16 16.95 6.45
C ILE A 200 -25.29 15.95 5.69
N LEU A 201 -24.49 15.15 6.38
CA LEU A 201 -23.63 14.15 5.75
C LEU A 201 -24.45 13.09 4.99
N PHE A 202 -25.53 12.62 5.61
CA PHE A 202 -26.45 11.67 4.99
C PHE A 202 -27.13 12.27 3.76
N ALA A 203 -27.66 13.50 3.86
CA ALA A 203 -28.30 14.19 2.76
C ALA A 203 -27.30 14.47 1.61
N ALA A 204 -26.07 14.91 1.92
CA ALA A 204 -25.02 15.13 0.93
C ALA A 204 -24.61 13.82 0.24
N THR A 205 -24.46 12.73 1.00
CA THR A 205 -24.14 11.40 0.44
C THR A 205 -25.28 10.89 -0.43
N ALA A 206 -26.52 11.00 0.03
CA ALA A 206 -27.71 10.63 -0.75
C ALA A 206 -27.80 11.46 -2.05
N ALA A 207 -27.60 12.76 -1.98
CA ALA A 207 -27.59 13.63 -3.15
C ALA A 207 -26.49 13.23 -4.14
N LEU A 208 -25.25 12.97 -3.66
CA LEU A 208 -24.14 12.53 -4.51
C LEU A 208 -24.40 11.16 -5.18
N VAL A 209 -25.08 10.26 -4.48
CA VAL A 209 -25.44 8.94 -5.02
C VAL A 209 -26.61 9.01 -5.98
N VAL A 210 -27.66 9.81 -5.66
CA VAL A 210 -28.90 9.86 -6.45
C VAL A 210 -28.78 10.79 -7.65
N VAL A 211 -28.13 11.96 -7.49
CA VAL A 211 -28.10 13.03 -8.51
C VAL A 211 -26.72 13.14 -9.17
N GLY A 212 -25.67 12.68 -8.51
CA GLY A 212 -24.30 12.88 -8.96
C GLY A 212 -23.72 11.70 -9.77
N PRO A 213 -22.56 11.93 -10.40
CA PRO A 213 -21.85 10.88 -11.15
C PRO A 213 -21.39 9.70 -10.28
N VAL A 214 -21.35 9.86 -8.95
CA VAL A 214 -20.93 8.81 -8.02
C VAL A 214 -21.90 7.63 -8.05
N GLY A 215 -23.21 7.89 -8.10
CA GLY A 215 -24.21 6.82 -8.20
C GLY A 215 -24.09 6.03 -9.48
N SER A 216 -23.86 6.69 -10.60
CA SER A 216 -23.68 6.02 -11.90
C SER A 216 -22.36 5.23 -11.96
N ILE A 217 -21.27 5.74 -11.38
CA ILE A 217 -19.99 5.01 -11.27
C ILE A 217 -20.15 3.78 -10.39
N ILE A 218 -20.78 3.93 -9.21
CA ILE A 218 -21.03 2.80 -8.30
C ILE A 218 -21.96 1.79 -8.96
N SER A 219 -23.09 2.22 -9.51
CA SER A 219 -24.03 1.35 -10.20
C SER A 219 -23.34 0.62 -11.35
N LYS A 220 -22.67 1.32 -12.25
CA LYS A 220 -21.95 0.71 -13.38
C LYS A 220 -20.89 -0.32 -12.94
N ARG A 221 -20.25 -0.10 -11.78
CA ARG A 221 -19.17 -0.99 -11.30
C ARG A 221 -19.62 -2.14 -10.42
N PHE A 222 -20.78 -2.04 -9.79
CA PHE A 222 -21.26 -3.05 -8.86
C PHE A 222 -22.53 -3.78 -9.32
N SER A 223 -23.32 -3.22 -10.24
CA SER A 223 -24.52 -3.89 -10.77
C SER A 223 -24.21 -5.21 -11.44
N GLY A 224 -23.18 -5.25 -12.29
CA GLY A 224 -22.76 -6.48 -12.95
C GLY A 224 -22.29 -7.57 -11.98
N MET A 225 -21.70 -7.16 -10.86
CA MET A 225 -21.24 -8.09 -9.82
C MET A 225 -22.44 -8.64 -9.01
N VAL A 226 -23.42 -7.81 -8.68
CA VAL A 226 -24.65 -8.24 -7.99
C VAL A 226 -25.46 -9.17 -8.88
N GLU A 227 -25.66 -8.82 -10.15
CA GLU A 227 -26.39 -9.64 -11.12
C GLU A 227 -25.70 -10.97 -11.39
N TYR A 228 -24.36 -11.02 -11.39
CA TYR A 228 -23.61 -12.27 -11.50
C TYR A 228 -23.85 -13.20 -10.32
N TYR A 229 -23.89 -12.67 -9.08
CA TYR A 229 -24.16 -13.47 -7.89
C TYR A 229 -25.64 -13.96 -7.84
N ASP A 230 -26.58 -13.14 -8.32
CA ASP A 230 -28.00 -13.46 -8.26
C ASP A 230 -28.45 -14.38 -9.40
N THR A 231 -27.91 -14.23 -10.59
CA THR A 231 -28.41 -14.90 -11.81
C THR A 231 -27.38 -15.83 -12.47
N GLY A 232 -26.12 -15.82 -12.03
CA GLY A 232 -25.02 -16.47 -12.71
C GLY A 232 -24.71 -15.87 -14.10
N ARG A 233 -25.35 -14.75 -14.44
CA ARG A 233 -25.16 -14.01 -15.70
C ARG A 233 -24.73 -12.58 -15.36
N ALA A 234 -23.60 -12.12 -15.87
CA ALA A 234 -23.20 -10.74 -15.74
C ALA A 234 -23.88 -9.87 -16.80
N ALA A 235 -24.44 -8.74 -16.38
CA ALA A 235 -25.00 -7.74 -17.29
C ALA A 235 -23.92 -7.09 -18.16
N ASP A 236 -22.71 -6.99 -17.64
CA ASP A 236 -21.57 -6.41 -18.35
C ASP A 236 -20.57 -7.51 -18.71
N TRP A 237 -20.35 -7.68 -20.03
CA TRP A 237 -19.44 -8.67 -20.58
C TRP A 237 -18.00 -8.54 -20.03
N GLU A 238 -17.53 -7.30 -19.81
CA GLU A 238 -16.20 -7.05 -19.25
C GLU A 238 -16.05 -7.55 -17.82
N ASP A 239 -17.09 -7.43 -16.98
CA ASP A 239 -17.08 -7.88 -15.59
C ASP A 239 -17.10 -9.40 -15.48
N LYS A 240 -17.86 -10.07 -16.33
CA LYS A 240 -17.90 -11.53 -16.42
C LYS A 240 -16.53 -12.08 -16.84
N ILE A 241 -15.98 -11.58 -17.95
CA ILE A 241 -14.65 -11.99 -18.42
C ILE A 241 -13.62 -11.80 -17.32
N SER A 242 -13.64 -10.66 -16.61
CA SER A 242 -12.69 -10.37 -15.54
C SER A 242 -12.82 -11.34 -14.35
N ALA A 243 -14.04 -11.77 -13.99
CA ALA A 243 -14.27 -12.75 -12.93
C ALA A 243 -13.80 -14.15 -13.36
N ASP A 244 -14.23 -14.59 -14.54
CA ASP A 244 -13.89 -15.90 -15.10
C ASP A 244 -12.38 -16.06 -15.29
N ILE A 245 -11.70 -15.02 -15.79
CA ILE A 245 -10.24 -15.01 -15.93
C ILE A 245 -9.55 -15.19 -14.58
N ARG A 246 -10.00 -14.48 -13.53
CA ARG A 246 -9.41 -14.61 -12.20
C ARG A 246 -9.66 -15.98 -11.59
N GLU A 247 -10.85 -16.55 -11.76
CA GLU A 247 -11.16 -17.89 -11.29
C GLU A 247 -10.24 -18.92 -11.93
N VAL A 248 -10.10 -18.90 -13.26
CA VAL A 248 -9.17 -19.79 -13.99
C VAL A 248 -7.75 -19.57 -13.50
N MET A 249 -7.30 -18.33 -13.46
CA MET A 249 -5.94 -17.94 -13.07
C MET A 249 -5.60 -18.40 -11.64
N TRP A 250 -6.49 -18.15 -10.67
CA TRP A 250 -6.23 -18.49 -9.27
C TRP A 250 -6.33 -19.99 -8.99
N THR A 251 -7.26 -20.67 -9.67
CA THR A 251 -7.39 -22.14 -9.59
C THR A 251 -6.15 -22.81 -10.16
N SER A 252 -5.69 -22.39 -11.35
CA SER A 252 -4.48 -22.93 -11.96
C SER A 252 -3.23 -22.60 -11.14
N ALA A 253 -3.10 -21.36 -10.65
CA ALA A 253 -2.02 -20.97 -9.76
C ALA A 253 -1.97 -21.82 -8.49
N SER A 254 -3.12 -22.14 -7.89
CA SER A 254 -3.19 -22.98 -6.68
C SER A 254 -2.70 -24.40 -6.94
N ARG A 255 -2.94 -24.97 -8.13
CA ARG A 255 -2.40 -26.29 -8.51
C ARG A 255 -0.89 -26.25 -8.69
N VAL A 256 -0.36 -25.22 -9.37
CA VAL A 256 1.10 -25.02 -9.51
C VAL A 256 1.77 -24.89 -8.13
N ILE A 257 1.17 -24.09 -7.22
CA ILE A 257 1.67 -23.92 -5.86
C ILE A 257 1.67 -25.24 -5.10
N ALA A 258 0.63 -26.06 -5.24
CA ALA A 258 0.56 -27.37 -4.59
C ALA A 258 1.66 -28.32 -5.08
N ALA A 259 2.07 -28.23 -6.35
CA ALA A 259 3.18 -28.98 -6.91
C ALA A 259 4.57 -28.45 -6.48
N HIS A 260 4.69 -27.14 -6.24
CA HIS A 260 5.95 -26.48 -5.90
C HIS A 260 5.86 -25.60 -4.63
N PRO A 261 5.48 -26.15 -3.46
CA PRO A 261 5.06 -25.33 -2.31
C PRO A 261 6.22 -24.56 -1.65
N PHE A 262 7.45 -25.09 -1.66
CA PHE A 262 8.56 -24.51 -0.89
C PHE A 262 9.31 -23.41 -1.60
N THR A 263 9.56 -23.58 -2.88
CA THR A 263 10.37 -22.66 -3.69
C THR A 263 9.55 -21.87 -4.72
N GLY A 264 8.35 -22.33 -5.08
CA GLY A 264 7.63 -21.84 -6.24
C GLY A 264 8.29 -22.26 -7.55
N VAL A 265 7.86 -21.67 -8.65
CA VAL A 265 8.34 -21.93 -10.02
C VAL A 265 9.17 -20.81 -10.60
N GLY A 266 9.26 -19.67 -9.90
CA GLY A 266 10.01 -18.51 -10.33
C GLY A 266 9.19 -17.46 -11.07
N SER A 267 9.66 -16.24 -10.96
CA SER A 267 8.91 -15.08 -11.48
C SER A 267 8.93 -14.97 -13.00
N TYR A 268 9.95 -15.52 -13.63
CA TYR A 268 10.12 -15.47 -15.09
C TYR A 268 9.13 -16.39 -15.80
N SER A 269 9.00 -17.63 -15.32
CA SER A 269 8.20 -18.68 -15.96
C SER A 269 6.85 -18.96 -15.28
N LYS A 270 6.51 -18.28 -14.19
CA LYS A 270 5.29 -18.58 -13.42
C LYS A 270 4.01 -18.60 -14.26
N MET A 271 3.85 -17.68 -15.22
CA MET A 271 2.65 -17.64 -16.03
C MET A 271 2.61 -18.78 -17.03
N ASP A 272 3.74 -19.25 -17.53
CA ASP A 272 3.80 -20.42 -18.41
C ASP A 272 3.29 -21.68 -17.68
N PHE A 273 3.67 -21.86 -16.41
CA PHE A 273 3.14 -22.93 -15.57
C PHE A 273 1.63 -22.78 -15.28
N VAL A 274 1.16 -21.55 -15.00
CA VAL A 274 -0.25 -21.26 -14.75
C VAL A 274 -1.10 -21.49 -16.01
N GLU A 275 -0.61 -21.09 -17.18
CA GLU A 275 -1.23 -21.33 -18.48
C GLU A 275 -1.29 -22.83 -18.80
N ALA A 276 -0.21 -23.57 -18.55
CA ALA A 276 -0.17 -25.03 -18.76
C ALA A 276 -1.23 -25.74 -17.89
N GLU A 277 -1.40 -25.33 -16.63
CA GLU A 277 -2.43 -25.86 -15.73
C GLU A 277 -3.87 -25.43 -16.07
N ALA A 278 -4.04 -24.34 -16.81
CA ALA A 278 -5.33 -23.88 -17.28
C ALA A 278 -5.90 -24.75 -18.42
N GLY A 279 -5.05 -25.51 -19.13
CA GLY A 279 -5.46 -26.40 -20.23
C GLY A 279 -6.18 -25.65 -21.35
N ASP A 280 -7.40 -26.09 -21.68
CA ASP A 280 -8.21 -25.49 -22.76
C ASP A 280 -8.54 -24.01 -22.53
N LYS A 281 -8.44 -23.54 -21.28
CA LYS A 281 -8.68 -22.14 -20.89
C LYS A 281 -7.40 -21.28 -20.90
N ALA A 282 -6.25 -21.82 -21.29
CA ALA A 282 -4.97 -21.10 -21.30
C ALA A 282 -5.02 -19.80 -22.11
N THR A 283 -5.75 -19.80 -23.23
CA THR A 283 -5.92 -18.61 -24.07
C THR A 283 -6.51 -17.41 -23.37
N MET A 284 -7.29 -17.62 -22.30
CA MET A 284 -7.84 -16.55 -21.45
C MET A 284 -6.76 -15.83 -20.64
N LEU A 285 -5.62 -16.47 -20.42
CA LEU A 285 -4.51 -15.96 -19.60
C LEU A 285 -3.42 -15.28 -20.42
N ASN A 286 -3.50 -15.33 -21.76
CA ASN A 286 -2.52 -14.73 -22.63
C ASN A 286 -2.30 -13.24 -22.33
N GLY A 287 -1.04 -12.87 -22.21
CA GLY A 287 -0.63 -11.47 -21.96
C GLY A 287 -0.61 -11.05 -20.48
N PHE A 288 -1.13 -11.87 -19.57
CA PHE A 288 -0.96 -11.63 -18.14
C PHE A 288 0.46 -12.00 -17.70
N ARG A 289 1.02 -11.17 -16.79
CA ARG A 289 2.38 -11.36 -16.26
C ARG A 289 2.40 -11.70 -14.78
N HIS A 290 1.24 -11.71 -14.14
CA HIS A 290 1.07 -11.99 -12.72
C HIS A 290 -0.39 -12.33 -12.43
N VAL A 291 -0.62 -13.04 -11.34
CA VAL A 291 -1.94 -13.61 -11.01
C VAL A 291 -2.88 -12.65 -10.29
N HIS A 292 -2.57 -11.36 -10.23
CA HIS A 292 -3.41 -10.32 -9.61
C HIS A 292 -3.83 -10.64 -8.15
N ASN A 293 -2.96 -11.31 -7.41
CA ASN A 293 -3.09 -11.60 -5.99
C ASN A 293 -1.68 -11.71 -5.39
N THR A 294 -1.36 -10.85 -4.43
CA THR A 294 0.01 -10.77 -3.86
C THR A 294 0.46 -12.08 -3.24
N ILE A 295 -0.43 -12.79 -2.54
CA ILE A 295 -0.07 -14.03 -1.83
C ILE A 295 0.20 -15.14 -2.85
N LEU A 296 -0.69 -15.34 -3.81
CA LEU A 296 -0.51 -16.35 -4.85
C LEU A 296 0.71 -16.04 -5.72
N ASP A 297 0.91 -14.78 -6.05
CA ASP A 297 2.03 -14.32 -6.87
C ASP A 297 3.37 -14.59 -6.18
N GLU A 298 3.44 -14.34 -4.88
CA GLU A 298 4.63 -14.62 -4.07
C GLU A 298 4.88 -16.13 -3.89
N LEU A 299 3.81 -16.90 -3.67
CA LEU A 299 3.93 -18.35 -3.60
C LEU A 299 4.41 -18.98 -4.93
N LEU A 300 3.99 -18.43 -6.06
CA LEU A 300 4.49 -18.83 -7.38
C LEU A 300 5.94 -18.42 -7.59
N ASN A 301 6.33 -17.21 -7.13
CA ASN A 301 7.68 -16.70 -7.31
C ASN A 301 8.70 -17.47 -6.45
N ASP A 302 8.50 -17.44 -5.14
CA ASP A 302 9.51 -17.75 -4.13
C ASP A 302 9.04 -18.81 -3.12
N GLY A 303 7.82 -19.35 -3.31
CA GLY A 303 7.21 -20.36 -2.47
C GLY A 303 6.86 -19.86 -1.07
N ILE A 304 6.53 -20.81 -0.18
CA ILE A 304 6.14 -20.50 1.20
C ILE A 304 7.28 -19.86 2.00
N VAL A 305 8.53 -20.19 1.67
CA VAL A 305 9.71 -19.64 2.36
C VAL A 305 9.85 -18.15 2.05
N GLY A 306 9.73 -17.75 0.78
CA GLY A 306 9.72 -16.34 0.37
C GLY A 306 8.57 -15.57 1.01
N LEU A 307 7.37 -16.15 0.98
CA LEU A 307 6.19 -15.56 1.62
C LEU A 307 6.39 -15.36 3.13
N ILE A 308 6.99 -16.32 3.85
CA ILE A 308 7.30 -16.19 5.29
C ILE A 308 8.26 -15.02 5.53
N PHE A 309 9.31 -14.87 4.73
CA PHE A 309 10.27 -13.78 4.90
C PHE A 309 9.63 -12.42 4.58
N MET A 310 8.88 -12.32 3.49
CA MET A 310 8.19 -11.09 3.12
C MET A 310 7.12 -10.70 4.15
N ALA A 311 6.25 -11.64 4.54
CA ALA A 311 5.23 -11.40 5.57
C ALA A 311 5.88 -11.08 6.92
N GLY A 312 6.95 -11.78 7.30
CA GLY A 312 7.74 -11.53 8.50
C GLY A 312 8.31 -10.11 8.54
N ALA A 313 8.77 -9.59 7.40
CA ALA A 313 9.23 -8.20 7.28
C ALA A 313 8.08 -7.22 7.56
N PHE A 314 6.97 -7.32 6.84
CA PHE A 314 5.83 -6.40 7.00
C PHE A 314 5.19 -6.50 8.39
N ILE A 315 5.01 -7.70 8.93
CA ILE A 315 4.49 -7.90 10.28
C ILE A 315 5.44 -7.29 11.33
N SER A 316 6.75 -7.51 11.19
CA SER A 316 7.72 -7.01 12.17
C SER A 316 7.80 -5.48 12.20
N ILE A 317 7.78 -4.81 11.03
CA ILE A 317 7.75 -3.36 10.97
C ILE A 317 6.41 -2.80 11.49
N PHE A 318 5.29 -3.44 11.14
CA PHE A 318 3.98 -3.05 11.65
C PHE A 318 3.89 -3.13 13.17
N VAL A 319 4.32 -4.26 13.75
CA VAL A 319 4.35 -4.45 15.22
C VAL A 319 5.27 -3.42 15.88
N TYR A 320 6.44 -3.15 15.29
CA TYR A 320 7.35 -2.13 15.81
C TYR A 320 6.69 -0.73 15.79
N LEU A 321 6.12 -0.33 14.66
CA LEU A 321 5.45 0.97 14.53
C LEU A 321 4.22 1.09 15.42
N TRP A 322 3.46 0.02 15.57
CA TRP A 322 2.31 -0.04 16.47
C TRP A 322 2.70 0.19 17.94
N ARG A 323 3.78 -0.48 18.38
CA ARG A 323 4.28 -0.35 19.77
C ARG A 323 4.92 1.00 20.04
N THR A 324 5.46 1.65 19.04
CA THR A 324 6.11 2.96 19.16
C THR A 324 5.22 4.13 18.77
N ALA A 325 3.98 3.88 18.36
CA ALA A 325 3.01 4.91 18.06
C ALA A 325 2.65 5.71 19.32
N ASP A 326 2.77 7.05 19.23
CA ASP A 326 2.52 7.97 20.33
C ASP A 326 1.05 8.37 20.48
N SER A 327 0.22 8.03 19.52
CA SER A 327 -1.19 8.40 19.48
C SER A 327 -2.05 7.31 18.85
N TRP A 328 -3.32 7.31 19.24
CA TRP A 328 -4.31 6.43 18.62
C TRP A 328 -4.52 6.78 17.13
N ALA A 329 -4.38 8.06 16.76
CA ALA A 329 -4.46 8.48 15.36
C ALA A 329 -3.36 7.85 14.50
N MET A 330 -2.14 7.70 15.02
CA MET A 330 -1.06 7.00 14.34
C MET A 330 -1.36 5.51 14.17
N ARG A 331 -1.93 4.86 15.20
CA ARG A 331 -2.34 3.45 15.12
C ARG A 331 -3.45 3.24 14.08
N ARG A 332 -4.43 4.17 14.01
CA ARG A 332 -5.46 4.12 12.95
C ARG A 332 -4.85 4.27 11.57
N ALA A 333 -3.91 5.18 11.37
CA ALA A 333 -3.23 5.33 10.08
C ALA A 333 -2.50 4.04 9.67
N LEU A 334 -1.88 3.32 10.62
CA LEU A 334 -1.29 2.00 10.38
C LEU A 334 -2.34 0.95 10.01
N ILE A 335 -3.50 0.93 10.69
CA ILE A 335 -4.62 0.03 10.34
C ILE A 335 -5.11 0.34 8.92
N TYR A 336 -5.38 1.60 8.60
CA TYR A 336 -5.85 2.00 7.28
C TYR A 336 -4.85 1.63 6.19
N PHE A 337 -3.56 1.84 6.46
CA PHE A 337 -2.50 1.43 5.55
C PHE A 337 -2.47 -0.10 5.36
N ALA A 338 -2.57 -0.88 6.43
CA ALA A 338 -2.61 -2.35 6.31
C ALA A 338 -3.84 -2.83 5.54
N VAL A 339 -5.01 -2.23 5.80
CA VAL A 339 -6.26 -2.58 5.10
C VAL A 339 -6.20 -2.22 3.62
N ILE A 340 -5.68 -1.04 3.25
CA ILE A 340 -5.56 -0.67 1.83
C ILE A 340 -4.54 -1.55 1.10
N CYS A 341 -3.41 -1.88 1.73
CA CYS A 341 -2.43 -2.82 1.18
C CYS A 341 -3.03 -4.21 1.00
N GLY A 342 -3.79 -4.70 1.99
CA GLY A 342 -4.47 -6.00 1.92
C GLY A 342 -5.53 -6.04 0.82
N SER A 343 -6.44 -5.06 0.81
CA SER A 343 -7.50 -4.98 -0.21
C SER A 343 -6.93 -4.85 -1.63
N TYR A 344 -5.93 -3.99 -1.80
CA TYR A 344 -5.25 -3.85 -3.09
C TYR A 344 -4.50 -5.14 -3.45
N GLY A 345 -3.83 -5.77 -2.49
CA GLY A 345 -3.08 -7.00 -2.67
C GLY A 345 -3.92 -8.22 -3.03
N MET A 346 -5.21 -8.23 -2.68
CA MET A 346 -6.14 -9.29 -3.08
C MET A 346 -6.54 -9.23 -4.56
N LEU A 347 -6.50 -8.07 -5.20
CA LEU A 347 -6.94 -7.86 -6.59
C LEU A 347 -5.82 -7.38 -7.52
N HIS A 348 -4.69 -7.01 -6.95
CA HIS A 348 -3.47 -6.51 -7.60
C HIS A 348 -2.25 -6.94 -6.79
N ASN A 349 -1.06 -6.41 -7.11
CA ASN A 349 0.11 -6.61 -6.27
C ASN A 349 0.86 -5.28 -6.08
N PRO A 350 0.87 -4.69 -4.85
CA PRO A 350 1.54 -3.43 -4.57
C PRO A 350 3.07 -3.51 -4.68
N LEU A 351 3.63 -4.74 -4.73
CA LEU A 351 5.08 -4.97 -4.81
C LEU A 351 5.57 -5.26 -6.23
N LEU A 352 4.70 -5.16 -7.24
CA LEU A 352 5.04 -5.37 -8.66
C LEU A 352 5.06 -4.08 -9.50
N HIS A 353 5.17 -2.93 -8.85
CA HIS A 353 5.29 -1.66 -9.56
C HIS A 353 6.15 -0.68 -8.75
N GLU A 354 7.10 -0.01 -9.38
CA GLU A 354 8.07 0.85 -8.69
C GLU A 354 7.41 1.94 -7.84
N VAL A 355 6.33 2.52 -8.36
CA VAL A 355 5.62 3.63 -7.68
C VAL A 355 4.83 3.15 -6.48
N THR A 356 4.22 1.95 -6.54
CA THR A 356 3.50 1.37 -5.39
C THR A 356 4.48 0.87 -4.33
N ILE A 357 5.60 0.26 -4.72
CA ILE A 357 6.72 -0.08 -3.81
C ILE A 357 7.21 1.18 -3.11
N ALA A 358 7.52 2.24 -3.88
CA ALA A 358 8.01 3.49 -3.34
C ALA A 358 7.00 4.13 -2.37
N SER A 359 5.71 4.16 -2.72
CA SER A 359 4.65 4.69 -1.86
C SER A 359 4.53 3.91 -0.54
N THR A 360 4.54 2.57 -0.61
CA THR A 360 4.53 1.67 0.54
C THR A 360 5.74 1.90 1.44
N MET A 361 6.93 1.88 0.86
CA MET A 361 8.18 2.03 1.60
C MET A 361 8.36 3.44 2.16
N PHE A 362 7.90 4.48 1.47
CA PHE A 362 7.97 5.85 1.95
C PHE A 362 7.10 6.06 3.20
N PHE A 363 5.88 5.51 3.20
CA PHE A 363 5.01 5.50 4.39
C PHE A 363 5.71 4.84 5.58
N LEU A 364 6.20 3.61 5.41
CA LEU A 364 6.87 2.87 6.45
C LEU A 364 8.17 3.55 6.92
N ALA A 365 8.95 4.10 5.99
CA ALA A 365 10.21 4.79 6.27
C ALA A 365 10.00 6.06 7.09
N ALA A 366 9.01 6.88 6.74
CA ALA A 366 8.70 8.12 7.46
C ALA A 366 8.28 7.85 8.91
N LEU A 367 7.42 6.84 9.12
CA LEU A 367 6.98 6.43 10.46
C LEU A 367 8.14 5.81 11.26
N ASN A 368 8.96 4.97 10.62
CA ASN A 368 10.14 4.36 11.23
C ASN A 368 11.15 5.44 11.67
N ALA A 369 11.42 6.42 10.82
CA ALA A 369 12.31 7.53 11.14
C ALA A 369 11.80 8.35 12.34
N ALA A 370 10.50 8.67 12.36
CA ALA A 370 9.87 9.38 13.47
C ALA A 370 9.94 8.58 14.79
N ALA A 371 9.64 7.27 14.75
CA ALA A 371 9.75 6.38 15.88
C ALA A 371 11.20 6.28 16.39
N SER A 372 12.16 6.10 15.49
CA SER A 372 13.58 6.01 15.81
C SER A 372 14.11 7.28 16.46
N ARG A 373 13.71 8.47 15.98
CA ARG A 373 14.09 9.75 16.61
C ARG A 373 13.55 9.88 18.04
N ARG A 374 12.27 9.48 18.27
CA ARG A 374 11.70 9.48 19.63
C ARG A 374 12.48 8.55 20.57
N MET A 375 12.81 7.36 20.09
CA MET A 375 13.59 6.39 20.86
C MET A 375 14.99 6.91 21.17
N MET A 376 15.65 7.58 20.23
CA MET A 376 16.96 8.22 20.48
C MET A 376 16.85 9.34 21.51
N ALA A 377 15.85 10.20 21.42
CA ALA A 377 15.60 11.26 22.38
C ALA A 377 15.34 10.70 23.80
N ALA A 378 14.52 9.65 23.89
CA ALA A 378 14.23 8.99 25.16
C ALA A 378 15.47 8.33 25.79
N ARG A 379 16.33 7.72 24.97
CA ARG A 379 17.63 7.17 25.43
C ARG A 379 18.55 8.26 25.97
N ARG A 380 18.66 9.39 25.27
CA ARG A 380 19.49 10.53 25.71
C ARG A 380 18.97 11.11 27.03
N ALA A 381 17.65 11.11 27.24
CA ALA A 381 17.04 11.59 28.46
C ALA A 381 17.08 10.58 29.64
N GLY A 382 17.74 9.42 29.49
CA GLY A 382 17.81 8.38 30.53
C GLY A 382 16.50 7.65 30.83
N LEU A 383 15.46 7.91 30.04
CA LEU A 383 14.10 7.39 30.26
C LEU A 383 13.91 5.92 29.83
N ILE A 384 14.89 5.32 29.16
CA ILE A 384 14.72 3.95 28.60
C ILE A 384 14.82 2.86 29.65
N SER A 385 15.61 3.05 30.72
CA SER A 385 15.64 2.10 31.84
C SER A 385 14.27 1.95 32.50
N TYR A 386 13.44 2.98 32.44
CA TYR A 386 12.10 2.98 33.04
C TYR A 386 11.03 2.26 32.21
N ILE A 387 11.13 2.31 30.87
CA ILE A 387 10.09 1.75 29.99
C ILE A 387 10.25 0.23 29.80
N PHE A 388 11.48 -0.27 29.83
CA PHE A 388 11.79 -1.69 29.59
C PHE A 388 12.28 -2.44 30.83
N GLY A 389 12.69 -1.75 31.88
CA GLY A 389 13.22 -2.33 33.12
C GLY A 389 12.18 -2.81 34.13
N LYS A 390 10.92 -2.39 34.02
CA LYS A 390 9.85 -2.79 34.95
C LYS A 390 9.20 -4.14 34.68
N LYS A 391 9.61 -4.89 33.66
CA LYS A 391 9.07 -6.24 33.37
C LYS A 391 9.98 -7.39 33.80
N SER A 392 11.08 -7.13 34.51
CA SER A 392 11.94 -8.21 35.05
C SER A 392 11.84 -8.39 36.56
N ALA A 393 10.88 -7.73 37.22
CA ALA A 393 10.64 -7.89 38.63
C ALA A 393 9.11 -7.99 38.92
N ALA A 394 8.49 -9.02 38.38
CA ALA A 394 7.21 -9.56 38.80
C ALA A 394 7.11 -11.03 38.34
#